data_8b51bf4a4b8c99e2051e228a0af0e56e
#
_entry.id   8b51bf4a4b8c99e2051e228a0af0e56e
#
_cell.length_a   1.000
_cell.length_b   1.000
_cell.length_c   1.000
_cell.angle_alpha   90.00
_cell.angle_beta   90.00
_cell.angle_gamma   90.00
#
_symmetry.space_group_name_H-M   'P 1'
#
loop_
_entity.id
_entity.type
_entity.pdbx_description
1 polymer ?
#
loop_
_entity_poly.entity_id
_entity_poly.type
_entity_poly.pdbx_seq_one_letter_code
_entity_poly.pdbx_strand_id
1 'polypeptide(L)'
;ILMLARWLYFGNVFDDALPEDSAEMQQLVADLTEAVRRDAPYSFAVASDLLLMVQNTTDVHFSSIGILMISAFVEVLHRPGNKLPVQAFIICHGYATASSIADVCNKMLHKYLFNAIDMPYDVPVSEIVSQVKKILYFNENRDVLILVDLGSLENITELLDDLPNVNLGIINNVSTAMALSVGSHILDGMPLAEVLENAKNASQIRYKILEKARKEDVILFVSESGSNVAAKVSELFMH
;
A
#
# COMPACT_ATOMS: atom_id res chain seq x y z
N ILE A 1 11.23 0.78 -7.11
CA ILE A 1 12.21 1.22 -6.08
C ILE A 1 12.74 0.00 -5.32
N LEU A 2 11.88 -0.88 -4.73
CA LEU A 2 12.33 -2.03 -3.94
C LEU A 2 13.16 -3.04 -4.77
N MET A 3 12.80 -3.26 -6.02
CA MET A 3 13.52 -4.12 -6.96
C MET A 3 14.88 -3.52 -7.32
N LEU A 4 14.94 -2.22 -7.57
CA LEU A 4 16.17 -1.49 -7.85
C LEU A 4 17.09 -1.46 -6.61
N ALA A 5 16.53 -1.22 -5.41
CA ALA A 5 17.27 -1.28 -4.16
C ALA A 5 17.80 -2.69 -3.85
N ARG A 6 17.02 -3.73 -4.11
CA ARG A 6 17.49 -5.12 -4.02
C ARG A 6 18.62 -5.40 -5.00
N TRP A 7 18.50 -4.95 -6.22
CA TRP A 7 19.54 -5.12 -7.23
C TRP A 7 20.83 -4.39 -6.83
N LEU A 8 20.73 -3.16 -6.36
CA LEU A 8 21.88 -2.40 -5.83
C LEU A 8 22.53 -3.06 -4.61
N TYR A 9 21.72 -3.68 -3.73
CA TYR A 9 22.22 -4.30 -2.50
C TYR A 9 22.87 -5.66 -2.72
N PHE A 10 22.30 -6.50 -3.60
CA PHE A 10 22.79 -7.85 -3.87
C PHE A 10 23.85 -7.92 -4.98
N GLY A 11 24.24 -6.78 -5.55
CA GLY A 11 25.19 -6.71 -6.65
C GLY A 11 24.63 -7.27 -7.95
N ASN A 12 25.49 -7.43 -8.92
CA ASN A 12 25.19 -7.86 -10.28
C ASN A 12 24.85 -9.36 -10.37
N VAL A 13 24.02 -9.90 -9.46
CA VAL A 13 23.66 -11.33 -9.45
C VAL A 13 23.10 -11.77 -10.81
N PHE A 14 22.52 -10.86 -11.60
CA PHE A 14 22.04 -11.17 -12.94
C PHE A 14 23.14 -11.02 -14.00
N ASP A 15 24.12 -10.15 -13.81
CA ASP A 15 25.24 -10.01 -14.72
C ASP A 15 26.21 -11.21 -14.57
N ASP A 16 26.38 -11.73 -13.34
CA ASP A 16 27.17 -12.93 -13.05
C ASP A 16 26.46 -14.24 -13.45
N ALA A 17 25.14 -14.24 -13.58
CA ALA A 17 24.35 -15.46 -13.86
C ALA A 17 24.22 -15.78 -15.35
N LEU A 18 24.52 -14.82 -16.25
CA LEU A 18 24.47 -15.05 -17.69
C LEU A 18 25.89 -15.15 -18.21
N PRO A 19 26.25 -16.23 -18.92
CA PRO A 19 27.56 -16.32 -19.56
C PRO A 19 27.63 -15.24 -20.66
N GLU A 20 28.26 -14.10 -20.32
CA GLU A 20 28.53 -13.02 -21.27
C GLU A 20 29.42 -13.44 -22.45
N ASP A 21 30.01 -14.63 -22.35
CA ASP A 21 31.05 -15.10 -23.26
C ASP A 21 30.51 -15.72 -24.56
N SER A 22 29.20 -15.84 -24.76
CA SER A 22 28.68 -16.35 -26.02
C SER A 22 28.30 -15.20 -26.96
N ALA A 23 28.91 -15.16 -28.14
CA ALA A 23 28.59 -14.18 -29.17
C ALA A 23 27.08 -14.19 -29.55
N GLU A 24 26.42 -15.35 -29.41
CA GLU A 24 24.99 -15.50 -29.64
C GLU A 24 24.16 -14.75 -28.59
N MET A 25 24.57 -14.80 -27.30
CA MET A 25 23.87 -14.09 -26.22
C MET A 25 24.04 -12.58 -26.37
N GLN A 26 25.24 -12.12 -26.66
CA GLN A 26 25.50 -10.69 -26.90
C GLN A 26 24.65 -10.17 -28.08
N GLN A 27 24.54 -10.94 -29.16
CA GLN A 27 23.73 -10.56 -30.30
C GLN A 27 22.24 -10.53 -29.93
N LEU A 28 21.76 -11.51 -29.17
CA LEU A 28 20.37 -11.55 -28.70
C LEU A 28 20.03 -10.32 -27.82
N VAL A 29 20.92 -9.97 -26.88
CA VAL A 29 20.72 -8.80 -26.02
C VAL A 29 20.72 -7.51 -26.84
N ALA A 30 21.57 -7.40 -27.85
CA ALA A 30 21.61 -6.25 -28.77
C ALA A 30 20.31 -6.14 -29.57
N ASP A 31 19.82 -7.25 -30.13
CA ASP A 31 18.58 -7.30 -30.91
C ASP A 31 17.36 -6.97 -30.04
N LEU A 32 17.30 -7.50 -28.82
CA LEU A 32 16.25 -7.17 -27.85
C LEU A 32 16.28 -5.70 -27.44
N THR A 33 17.48 -5.14 -27.23
CA THR A 33 17.64 -3.73 -26.87
C THR A 33 17.11 -2.82 -27.96
N GLU A 34 17.42 -3.13 -29.21
CA GLU A 34 16.92 -2.36 -30.36
C GLU A 34 15.41 -2.53 -30.55
N ALA A 35 14.88 -3.73 -30.34
CA ALA A 35 13.44 -3.98 -30.36
C ALA A 35 12.70 -3.18 -29.29
N VAL A 36 13.17 -3.19 -28.04
CA VAL A 36 12.56 -2.42 -26.94
C VAL A 36 12.66 -0.93 -27.19
N ARG A 37 13.80 -0.45 -27.71
CA ARG A 37 13.96 0.98 -28.06
C ARG A 37 12.96 1.42 -29.12
N ARG A 38 12.67 0.57 -30.11
CA ARG A 38 11.71 0.84 -31.19
C ARG A 38 10.26 0.73 -30.74
N ASP A 39 9.92 -0.33 -30.00
CA ASP A 39 8.53 -0.70 -29.71
C ASP A 39 8.01 -0.07 -28.40
N ALA A 40 8.90 0.29 -27.48
CA ALA A 40 8.61 0.96 -26.20
C ALA A 40 9.60 2.14 -25.92
N PRO A 41 9.69 3.14 -26.80
CA PRO A 41 10.71 4.19 -26.73
C PRO A 41 10.62 5.01 -25.45
N TYR A 42 9.43 5.27 -24.92
CA TYR A 42 9.24 5.98 -23.66
C TYR A 42 9.82 5.18 -22.48
N SER A 43 9.43 3.92 -22.36
CA SER A 43 9.87 3.04 -21.27
C SER A 43 11.39 2.82 -21.31
N PHE A 44 11.96 2.72 -22.51
CA PHE A 44 13.41 2.63 -22.70
C PHE A 44 14.13 3.91 -22.27
N ALA A 45 13.63 5.08 -22.63
CA ALA A 45 14.22 6.36 -22.25
C ALA A 45 14.20 6.55 -20.72
N VAL A 46 13.04 6.32 -20.09
CA VAL A 46 12.89 6.42 -18.63
C VAL A 46 13.81 5.46 -17.89
N ALA A 47 13.93 4.21 -18.37
CA ALA A 47 14.85 3.23 -17.80
C ALA A 47 16.31 3.67 -17.91
N SER A 48 16.70 4.15 -19.08
CA SER A 48 18.07 4.62 -19.34
C SER A 48 18.44 5.81 -18.47
N ASP A 49 17.56 6.81 -18.37
CA ASP A 49 17.77 8.00 -17.53
C ASP A 49 17.86 7.65 -16.06
N LEU A 50 16.96 6.76 -15.57
CA LEU A 50 16.95 6.29 -14.18
C LEU A 50 18.27 5.57 -13.84
N LEU A 51 18.70 4.63 -14.69
CA LEU A 51 19.93 3.89 -14.46
C LEU A 51 21.17 4.78 -14.56
N LEU A 52 21.20 5.74 -15.48
CA LEU A 52 22.26 6.73 -15.58
C LEU A 52 22.34 7.60 -14.32
N MET A 53 21.21 8.02 -13.77
CA MET A 53 21.16 8.78 -12.52
C MET A 53 21.74 7.96 -11.36
N VAL A 54 21.39 6.68 -11.26
CA VAL A 54 21.94 5.79 -10.23
C VAL A 54 23.42 5.57 -10.42
N GLN A 55 23.91 5.33 -11.65
CA GLN A 55 25.34 5.21 -11.95
C GLN A 55 26.14 6.46 -11.56
N ASN A 56 25.56 7.64 -11.78
CA ASN A 56 26.22 8.91 -11.43
C ASN A 56 26.26 9.19 -9.92
N THR A 57 25.42 8.51 -9.14
CA THR A 57 25.36 8.65 -7.67
C THR A 57 26.00 7.50 -6.91
N THR A 58 26.29 6.41 -7.61
CA THR A 58 26.90 5.20 -7.05
C THR A 58 27.95 4.68 -8.02
N ASP A 59 28.92 3.91 -7.55
CA ASP A 59 29.91 3.26 -8.42
C ASP A 59 29.38 1.98 -9.09
N VAL A 60 28.08 1.83 -9.22
CA VAL A 60 27.44 0.65 -9.81
C VAL A 60 27.24 0.85 -11.29
N HIS A 61 27.72 -0.06 -12.13
CA HIS A 61 27.46 -0.11 -13.56
C HIS A 61 26.34 -1.10 -13.88
N PHE A 62 25.45 -0.72 -14.76
CA PHE A 62 24.37 -1.58 -15.21
C PHE A 62 24.62 -2.07 -16.64
N SER A 63 24.40 -3.36 -16.84
CA SER A 63 24.45 -3.98 -18.17
C SER A 63 23.24 -3.60 -19.03
N SER A 64 23.30 -3.91 -20.32
CA SER A 64 22.17 -3.77 -21.25
C SER A 64 20.95 -4.57 -20.78
N ILE A 65 21.15 -5.69 -20.10
CA ILE A 65 20.08 -6.50 -19.51
C ILE A 65 19.35 -5.72 -18.42
N GLY A 66 20.08 -4.93 -17.60
CA GLY A 66 19.51 -4.05 -16.62
C GLY A 66 18.57 -3.03 -17.22
N ILE A 67 18.97 -2.40 -18.31
CA ILE A 67 18.11 -1.45 -19.07
C ILE A 67 16.87 -2.16 -19.59
N LEU A 68 16.99 -3.34 -20.17
CA LEU A 68 15.85 -4.14 -20.67
C LEU A 68 14.86 -4.49 -19.57
N MET A 69 15.35 -4.97 -18.41
CA MET A 69 14.47 -5.34 -17.28
C MET A 69 13.71 -4.13 -16.74
N ILE A 70 14.38 -2.99 -16.54
CA ILE A 70 13.72 -1.78 -16.07
C ILE A 70 12.76 -1.24 -17.13
N SER A 71 13.13 -1.28 -18.42
CA SER A 71 12.23 -0.88 -19.51
C SER A 71 10.95 -1.72 -19.55
N ALA A 72 11.07 -3.04 -19.40
CA ALA A 72 9.93 -3.94 -19.33
C ALA A 72 9.02 -3.64 -18.13
N PHE A 73 9.62 -3.33 -16.98
CA PHE A 73 8.88 -2.94 -15.78
C PHE A 73 8.15 -1.61 -15.97
N VAL A 74 8.82 -0.60 -16.53
CA VAL A 74 8.22 0.71 -16.83
C VAL A 74 7.08 0.54 -17.84
N GLU A 75 7.27 -0.30 -18.88
CA GLU A 75 6.25 -0.57 -19.90
C GLU A 75 5.00 -1.20 -19.29
N VAL A 76 5.14 -2.18 -18.38
CA VAL A 76 4.00 -2.79 -17.67
C VAL A 76 3.23 -1.75 -16.87
N LEU A 77 3.93 -0.81 -16.22
CA LEU A 77 3.28 0.27 -15.46
C LEU A 77 2.60 1.30 -16.37
N HIS A 78 3.16 1.54 -17.56
CA HIS A 78 2.70 2.58 -18.48
C HIS A 78 1.59 2.12 -19.43
N ARG A 79 1.31 0.82 -19.53
CA ARG A 79 0.29 0.30 -20.46
C ARG A 79 -1.08 0.94 -20.25
N PRO A 80 -1.76 1.43 -21.33
CA PRO A 80 -3.05 2.11 -21.22
C PRO A 80 -4.15 1.27 -20.55
N GLY A 81 -4.11 -0.06 -20.67
CA GLY A 81 -5.04 -0.98 -19.99
C GLY A 81 -4.84 -1.10 -18.49
N ASN A 82 -3.81 -0.48 -17.94
CA ASN A 82 -3.50 -0.46 -16.53
C ASN A 82 -3.89 0.86 -15.84
N LYS A 83 -4.41 1.84 -16.59
CA LYS A 83 -4.89 3.11 -16.03
C LYS A 83 -6.14 2.84 -15.20
N LEU A 84 -6.01 3.08 -13.91
CA LEU A 84 -7.15 3.03 -12.99
C LEU A 84 -7.96 4.32 -13.16
N PRO A 85 -9.30 4.28 -13.00
CA PRO A 85 -10.13 5.48 -13.12
C PRO A 85 -9.80 6.52 -12.05
N VAL A 86 -9.35 6.06 -10.87
CA VAL A 86 -9.02 6.88 -9.72
C VAL A 86 -7.59 6.58 -9.27
N GLN A 87 -6.79 7.62 -9.07
CA GLN A 87 -5.49 7.52 -8.41
C GLN A 87 -5.67 7.65 -6.90
N ALA A 88 -5.20 6.65 -6.15
CA ALA A 88 -5.42 6.62 -4.71
C ALA A 88 -4.12 6.81 -3.91
N PHE A 89 -4.22 7.61 -2.85
CA PHE A 89 -3.17 7.85 -1.87
C PHE A 89 -3.63 7.43 -0.48
N ILE A 90 -2.71 6.94 0.33
CA ILE A 90 -2.87 6.81 1.77
C ILE A 90 -1.84 7.72 2.40
N ILE A 91 -2.28 8.68 3.22
CA ILE A 91 -1.41 9.64 3.90
C ILE A 91 -1.70 9.54 5.40
N CYS A 92 -0.71 9.15 6.19
CA CYS A 92 -0.87 8.96 7.62
C CYS A 92 0.30 9.55 8.40
N HIS A 93 0.02 9.98 9.63
CA HIS A 93 1.06 10.36 10.57
C HIS A 93 1.90 9.15 10.96
N GLY A 94 3.21 9.38 11.14
CA GLY A 94 4.18 8.38 11.54
C GLY A 94 5.18 8.03 10.44
N TYR A 95 6.02 7.04 10.71
CA TYR A 95 7.15 6.68 9.84
C TYR A 95 6.84 5.52 8.88
N ALA A 96 5.76 4.78 9.10
CA ALA A 96 5.41 3.60 8.30
C ALA A 96 3.90 3.25 8.32
N THR A 97 3.04 4.12 8.82
CA THR A 97 1.61 3.84 8.98
C THR A 97 0.92 3.71 7.62
N ALA A 98 1.10 4.71 6.75
CA ALA A 98 0.55 4.69 5.40
C ALA A 98 1.16 3.57 4.56
N SER A 99 2.49 3.42 4.62
CA SER A 99 3.22 2.37 3.90
C SER A 99 2.75 0.97 4.28
N SER A 100 2.51 0.71 5.58
CA SER A 100 2.04 -0.60 6.05
C SER A 100 0.62 -0.92 5.54
N ILE A 101 -0.29 0.04 5.60
CA ILE A 101 -1.67 -0.15 5.11
C ILE A 101 -1.66 -0.36 3.59
N ALA A 102 -0.94 0.50 2.86
CA ALA A 102 -0.86 0.40 1.40
C ALA A 102 -0.23 -0.91 0.93
N ASP A 103 0.84 -1.38 1.58
CA ASP A 103 1.52 -2.62 1.22
C ASP A 103 0.59 -3.83 1.38
N VAL A 104 -0.13 -3.91 2.50
CA VAL A 104 -1.13 -4.98 2.73
C VAL A 104 -2.24 -4.92 1.69
N CYS A 105 -2.81 -3.73 1.44
CA CYS A 105 -3.91 -3.57 0.51
C CYS A 105 -3.48 -3.89 -0.93
N ASN A 106 -2.36 -3.36 -1.38
CA ASN A 106 -1.82 -3.61 -2.72
C ASN A 106 -1.53 -5.10 -2.95
N LYS A 107 -1.01 -5.80 -1.94
CA LYS A 107 -0.79 -7.25 -2.00
C LYS A 107 -2.10 -8.04 -2.07
N MET A 108 -3.08 -7.71 -1.22
CA MET A 108 -4.37 -8.42 -1.19
C MET A 108 -5.21 -8.18 -2.45
N LEU A 109 -5.12 -6.98 -3.03
CA LEU A 109 -5.80 -6.62 -4.28
C LEU A 109 -5.04 -7.08 -5.53
N HIS A 110 -3.84 -7.67 -5.37
CA HIS A 110 -2.95 -8.07 -6.46
C HIS A 110 -2.68 -6.96 -7.47
N LYS A 111 -2.72 -5.70 -7.02
CA LYS A 111 -2.53 -4.51 -7.84
C LYS A 111 -1.87 -3.41 -7.01
N TYR A 112 -0.89 -2.72 -7.60
CA TYR A 112 -0.33 -1.50 -7.02
C TYR A 112 -1.32 -0.35 -7.27
N LEU A 113 -2.18 -0.11 -6.31
CA LEU A 113 -3.28 0.85 -6.36
C LEU A 113 -2.99 2.08 -5.50
N PHE A 114 -2.55 1.84 -4.26
CA PHE A 114 -2.34 2.89 -3.29
C PHE A 114 -0.88 3.37 -3.27
N ASN A 115 -0.70 4.67 -3.46
CA ASN A 115 0.55 5.36 -3.17
C ASN A 115 0.56 5.75 -1.69
N ALA A 116 1.60 5.36 -0.95
CA ALA A 116 1.72 5.67 0.46
C ALA A 116 2.61 6.89 0.68
N ILE A 117 2.19 7.77 1.58
CA ILE A 117 3.01 8.89 2.07
C ILE A 117 2.94 8.88 3.59
N ASP A 118 4.03 8.51 4.22
CA ASP A 118 4.18 8.61 5.67
C ASP A 118 4.59 10.03 6.04
N MET A 119 3.92 10.62 7.02
CA MET A 119 4.18 11.96 7.52
C MET A 119 4.76 11.90 8.92
N PRO A 120 6.09 11.94 9.09
CA PRO A 120 6.72 12.13 10.40
C PRO A 120 6.21 13.39 11.10
N TYR A 121 6.23 13.39 12.44
CA TYR A 121 5.65 14.47 13.23
C TYR A 121 6.35 15.84 13.07
N ASP A 122 7.57 15.83 12.59
CA ASP A 122 8.42 17.00 12.31
C ASP A 122 8.34 17.51 10.88
N VAL A 123 7.57 16.82 10.01
CA VAL A 123 7.37 17.19 8.60
C VAL A 123 6.11 18.03 8.45
N PRO A 124 6.19 19.22 7.83
CA PRO A 124 5.02 20.06 7.59
C PRO A 124 4.14 19.49 6.46
N VAL A 125 2.83 19.73 6.54
CA VAL A 125 1.85 19.32 5.52
C VAL A 125 2.21 19.82 4.11
N SER A 126 2.84 20.99 4.00
CA SER A 126 3.28 21.56 2.70
C SER A 126 4.29 20.67 1.96
N GLU A 127 5.11 19.93 2.68
CA GLU A 127 6.04 18.97 2.08
C GLU A 127 5.29 17.76 1.53
N ILE A 128 4.29 17.26 2.26
CA ILE A 128 3.41 16.18 1.82
C ILE A 128 2.65 16.59 0.54
N VAL A 129 2.10 17.81 0.52
CA VAL A 129 1.46 18.39 -0.67
C VAL A 129 2.41 18.41 -1.86
N SER A 130 3.65 18.80 -1.64
CA SER A 130 4.68 18.82 -2.70
C SER A 130 4.98 17.42 -3.24
N GLN A 131 4.97 16.40 -2.39
CA GLN A 131 5.14 15.00 -2.80
C GLN A 131 3.94 14.51 -3.62
N VAL A 132 2.72 14.80 -3.17
CA VAL A 132 1.48 14.48 -3.92
C VAL A 132 1.51 15.15 -5.30
N LYS A 133 1.81 16.47 -5.37
CA LYS A 133 1.90 17.21 -6.63
C LYS A 133 2.92 16.62 -7.59
N LYS A 134 4.10 16.21 -7.11
CA LYS A 134 5.11 15.53 -7.94
C LYS A 134 4.59 14.25 -8.55
N ILE A 135 3.88 13.43 -7.77
CA ILE A 135 3.32 12.16 -8.27
C ILE A 135 2.22 12.45 -9.30
N LEU A 136 1.35 13.43 -9.03
CA LEU A 136 0.24 13.80 -9.91
C LEU A 136 0.72 14.43 -11.22
N TYR A 137 1.84 15.16 -11.20
CA TYR A 137 2.40 15.80 -12.39
C TYR A 137 2.72 14.80 -13.51
N PHE A 138 3.10 13.57 -13.17
CA PHE A 138 3.42 12.52 -14.14
C PHE A 138 2.21 11.64 -14.50
N ASN A 139 1.04 11.90 -13.93
CA ASN A 139 -0.16 11.10 -14.13
C ASN A 139 -1.25 11.92 -14.84
N GLU A 140 -1.89 11.29 -15.81
CA GLU A 140 -2.99 11.89 -16.56
C GLU A 140 -4.37 11.68 -15.89
N ASN A 141 -4.41 11.04 -14.72
CA ASN A 141 -5.65 10.80 -14.00
C ASN A 141 -6.21 12.11 -13.46
N ARG A 142 -7.51 12.32 -13.72
CA ARG A 142 -8.24 13.51 -13.24
C ARG A 142 -8.92 13.29 -11.90
N ASP A 143 -9.19 12.03 -11.55
CA ASP A 143 -9.82 11.67 -10.29
C ASP A 143 -8.77 11.14 -9.30
N VAL A 144 -8.68 11.82 -8.16
CA VAL A 144 -7.71 11.53 -7.09
C VAL A 144 -8.46 11.30 -5.79
N LEU A 145 -8.13 10.22 -5.10
CA LEU A 145 -8.66 9.90 -3.79
C LEU A 145 -7.54 9.86 -2.77
N ILE A 146 -7.72 10.56 -1.67
CA ILE A 146 -6.78 10.62 -0.55
C ILE A 146 -7.45 10.05 0.68
N LEU A 147 -6.88 8.99 1.26
CA LEU A 147 -7.28 8.43 2.53
C LEU A 147 -6.32 8.91 3.61
N VAL A 148 -6.85 9.51 4.69
CA VAL A 148 -6.05 10.05 5.79
C VAL A 148 -6.43 9.41 7.13
N ASP A 149 -5.50 9.39 8.07
CA ASP A 149 -5.73 8.85 9.42
C ASP A 149 -6.45 9.83 10.35
N LEU A 150 -6.07 11.10 10.31
CA LEU A 150 -6.58 12.15 11.20
C LEU A 150 -7.17 13.31 10.42
N GLY A 151 -8.18 13.96 11.01
CA GLY A 151 -8.87 15.12 10.44
C GLY A 151 -7.98 16.34 10.17
N SER A 152 -6.82 16.43 10.84
CA SER A 152 -5.83 17.49 10.56
C SER A 152 -5.29 17.48 9.12
N LEU A 153 -5.35 16.33 8.44
CA LEU A 153 -4.96 16.18 7.04
C LEU A 153 -6.11 16.41 6.06
N GLU A 154 -7.35 16.59 6.53
CA GLU A 154 -8.50 16.86 5.64
C GLU A 154 -8.32 18.17 4.85
N ASN A 155 -7.66 19.16 5.43
CA ASN A 155 -7.40 20.44 4.78
C ASN A 155 -6.34 20.36 3.65
N ILE A 156 -5.77 19.18 3.40
CA ILE A 156 -4.81 19.00 2.30
C ILE A 156 -5.44 19.29 0.95
N THR A 157 -6.76 19.14 0.82
CA THR A 157 -7.51 19.46 -0.40
C THR A 157 -7.44 20.94 -0.76
N GLU A 158 -7.45 21.84 0.24
CA GLU A 158 -7.32 23.30 0.01
C GLU A 158 -5.92 23.66 -0.53
N LEU A 159 -4.90 22.90 -0.13
CA LEU A 159 -3.52 23.09 -0.59
C LEU A 159 -3.25 22.47 -1.97
N LEU A 160 -4.19 21.67 -2.49
CA LEU A 160 -4.15 21.05 -3.81
C LEU A 160 -5.12 21.69 -4.81
N ASP A 161 -5.84 22.75 -4.40
CA ASP A 161 -6.86 23.43 -5.22
C ASP A 161 -6.27 24.11 -6.48
N ASP A 162 -4.97 24.35 -6.50
CA ASP A 162 -4.25 24.91 -7.66
C ASP A 162 -3.98 23.88 -8.78
N LEU A 163 -4.33 22.60 -8.59
CA LEU A 163 -4.17 21.56 -9.61
C LEU A 163 -5.28 21.69 -10.67
N PRO A 164 -4.95 22.00 -11.92
CA PRO A 164 -5.95 22.15 -12.96
C PRO A 164 -6.57 20.81 -13.36
N ASN A 165 -7.89 20.77 -13.47
CA ASN A 165 -8.66 19.64 -13.97
C ASN A 165 -8.51 18.33 -13.14
N VAL A 166 -8.29 18.43 -11.84
CA VAL A 166 -8.23 17.29 -10.91
C VAL A 166 -9.45 17.35 -9.99
N ASN A 167 -10.20 16.25 -9.93
CA ASN A 167 -11.25 16.06 -8.93
C ASN A 167 -10.62 15.38 -7.71
N LEU A 168 -10.78 15.98 -6.54
CA LEU A 168 -10.22 15.47 -5.29
C LEU A 168 -11.32 14.93 -4.40
N GLY A 169 -11.15 13.68 -3.94
CA GLY A 169 -11.92 13.09 -2.86
C GLY A 169 -11.04 12.83 -1.65
N ILE A 170 -11.57 13.02 -0.45
CA ILE A 170 -10.86 12.71 0.78
C ILE A 170 -11.72 11.83 1.69
N ILE A 171 -11.10 10.86 2.35
CA ILE A 171 -11.70 10.00 3.35
C ILE A 171 -10.82 10.02 4.59
N ASN A 172 -11.39 10.36 5.73
CA ASN A 172 -10.71 10.33 7.02
C ASN A 172 -10.82 8.96 7.71
N ASN A 173 -10.11 8.79 8.83
CA ASN A 173 -10.12 7.58 9.65
C ASN A 173 -9.80 6.31 8.85
N VAL A 174 -8.79 6.38 7.98
CA VAL A 174 -8.38 5.24 7.17
C VAL A 174 -8.05 4.02 8.03
N SER A 175 -8.53 2.88 7.59
CA SER A 175 -8.17 1.56 8.11
C SER A 175 -7.89 0.61 6.96
N THR A 176 -7.22 -0.49 7.24
CA THR A 176 -6.96 -1.53 6.22
C THR A 176 -8.25 -2.05 5.60
N ALA A 177 -9.31 -2.24 6.40
CA ALA A 177 -10.61 -2.69 5.91
C ALA A 177 -11.27 -1.66 4.97
N MET A 178 -11.22 -0.37 5.34
CA MET A 178 -11.71 0.71 4.50
C MET A 178 -10.91 0.80 3.19
N ALA A 179 -9.58 0.79 3.28
CA ALA A 179 -8.72 0.87 2.10
C ALA A 179 -8.95 -0.31 1.14
N LEU A 180 -9.14 -1.54 1.65
CA LEU A 180 -9.49 -2.70 0.83
C LEU A 180 -10.84 -2.53 0.13
N SER A 181 -11.87 -2.06 0.84
CA SER A 181 -13.18 -1.81 0.26
C SER A 181 -13.13 -0.75 -0.84
N VAL A 182 -12.48 0.36 -0.56
CA VAL A 182 -12.24 1.45 -1.53
C VAL A 182 -11.46 0.95 -2.75
N GLY A 183 -10.38 0.20 -2.50
CA GLY A 183 -9.56 -0.36 -3.56
C GLY A 183 -10.32 -1.32 -4.48
N SER A 184 -11.20 -2.16 -3.93
CA SER A 184 -12.06 -3.05 -4.71
C SER A 184 -12.98 -2.24 -5.65
N HIS A 185 -13.65 -1.21 -5.13
CA HIS A 185 -14.53 -0.36 -5.94
C HIS A 185 -13.79 0.37 -7.07
N ILE A 186 -12.54 0.84 -6.80
CA ILE A 186 -11.71 1.45 -7.86
C ILE A 186 -11.34 0.41 -8.93
N LEU A 187 -11.00 -0.82 -8.54
CA LEU A 187 -10.69 -1.90 -9.48
C LEU A 187 -11.88 -2.33 -10.31
N ASP A 188 -13.08 -2.24 -9.73
CA ASP A 188 -14.36 -2.48 -10.43
C ASP A 188 -14.71 -1.33 -11.42
N GLY A 189 -13.87 -0.29 -11.48
CA GLY A 189 -14.03 0.82 -12.42
C GLY A 189 -15.05 1.87 -11.99
N MET A 190 -15.41 1.92 -10.69
CA MET A 190 -16.37 2.89 -10.17
C MET A 190 -15.82 4.32 -10.23
N PRO A 191 -16.64 5.32 -10.60
CA PRO A 191 -16.25 6.72 -10.55
C PRO A 191 -16.03 7.20 -9.11
N LEU A 192 -15.20 8.23 -8.92
CA LEU A 192 -14.79 8.76 -7.62
C LEU A 192 -15.97 9.03 -6.67
N ALA A 193 -17.06 9.61 -7.17
CA ALA A 193 -18.23 9.93 -6.36
C ALA A 193 -18.90 8.67 -5.76
N GLU A 194 -19.00 7.59 -6.54
CA GLU A 194 -19.58 6.33 -6.08
C GLU A 194 -18.64 5.62 -5.08
N VAL A 195 -17.32 5.69 -5.32
CA VAL A 195 -16.32 5.16 -4.38
C VAL A 195 -16.44 5.84 -3.02
N LEU A 196 -16.57 7.18 -2.99
CA LEU A 196 -16.74 7.97 -1.77
C LEU A 196 -18.03 7.61 -1.03
N GLU A 197 -19.15 7.45 -1.73
CA GLU A 197 -20.43 7.10 -1.12
C GLU A 197 -20.39 5.70 -0.50
N ASN A 198 -19.80 4.72 -1.20
CA ASN A 198 -19.67 3.36 -0.71
C ASN A 198 -18.70 3.24 0.47
N ALA A 199 -17.69 4.10 0.57
CA ALA A 199 -16.73 4.11 1.67
C ALA A 199 -17.39 4.38 3.04
N LYS A 200 -18.48 5.15 3.08
CA LYS A 200 -19.25 5.40 4.31
C LYS A 200 -19.70 4.10 4.99
N ASN A 201 -20.06 3.09 4.20
CA ASN A 201 -20.56 1.82 4.71
C ASN A 201 -19.45 0.92 5.28
N ALA A 202 -18.19 1.15 4.89
CA ALA A 202 -17.02 0.40 5.35
C ALA A 202 -16.55 0.82 6.76
N SER A 203 -17.03 1.96 7.28
CA SER A 203 -16.56 2.57 8.53
C SER A 203 -17.32 2.13 9.77
N GLN A 204 -18.17 1.10 9.70
CA GLN A 204 -18.98 0.66 10.84
C GLN A 204 -18.11 0.04 11.94
N ILE A 205 -18.20 0.63 13.13
CA ILE A 205 -17.57 0.07 14.34
C ILE A 205 -18.38 -1.14 14.78
N ARG A 206 -17.72 -2.27 14.94
CA ARG A 206 -18.29 -3.50 15.50
C ARG A 206 -17.53 -3.83 16.77
N TYR A 207 -18.27 -4.17 17.82
CA TYR A 207 -17.67 -4.63 19.07
C TYR A 207 -18.30 -5.95 19.52
N LYS A 208 -17.56 -6.71 20.30
CA LYS A 208 -18.00 -7.93 20.95
C LYS A 208 -17.44 -7.96 22.36
N ILE A 209 -18.33 -8.14 23.35
CA ILE A 209 -17.95 -8.35 24.73
C ILE A 209 -17.95 -9.85 24.98
N LEU A 210 -16.87 -10.38 25.50
CA LEU A 210 -16.78 -11.73 26.02
C LEU A 210 -16.98 -11.68 27.53
N GLU A 211 -18.20 -11.86 27.98
CA GLU A 211 -18.49 -12.01 29.40
C GLU A 211 -18.09 -13.41 29.82
N LYS A 212 -17.11 -13.49 30.72
CA LYS A 212 -16.83 -14.77 31.40
C LYS A 212 -17.84 -14.90 32.52
N ALA A 213 -18.62 -15.99 32.51
CA ALA A 213 -19.41 -16.35 33.67
C ALA A 213 -18.52 -16.31 34.91
N ARG A 214 -18.90 -15.51 35.92
CA ARG A 214 -18.26 -15.58 37.22
C ARG A 214 -18.38 -17.02 37.68
N LYS A 215 -17.28 -17.66 38.00
CA LYS A 215 -17.33 -18.91 38.76
C LYS A 215 -17.99 -18.55 40.09
N GLU A 216 -19.22 -18.96 40.28
CA GLU A 216 -19.84 -18.93 41.59
C GLU A 216 -18.99 -19.85 42.46
N ASP A 217 -18.52 -19.33 43.59
CA ASP A 217 -17.83 -20.15 44.56
C ASP A 217 -18.85 -21.15 45.11
N VAL A 218 -18.69 -22.40 44.75
CA VAL A 218 -19.58 -23.48 45.20
C VAL A 218 -18.99 -24.04 46.50
N ILE A 219 -19.72 -23.86 47.58
CA ILE A 219 -19.40 -24.49 48.87
C ILE A 219 -20.15 -25.83 48.91
N LEU A 220 -19.37 -26.92 48.88
CA LEU A 220 -19.92 -28.28 48.98
C LEU A 220 -19.93 -28.75 50.43
N PHE A 221 -21.10 -28.95 51.01
CA PHE A 221 -21.24 -29.52 52.34
C PHE A 221 -21.43 -31.05 52.21
N VAL A 222 -20.48 -31.80 52.76
CA VAL A 222 -20.51 -33.28 52.76
C VAL A 222 -20.59 -33.74 54.21
N SER A 223 -21.55 -34.63 54.52
CA SER A 223 -21.74 -35.21 55.83
C SER A 223 -21.78 -36.73 55.74
N GLU A 224 -20.93 -37.39 56.55
CA GLU A 224 -20.88 -38.85 56.64
C GLU A 224 -22.05 -39.46 57.40
N SER A 225 -22.73 -38.63 58.23
CA SER A 225 -23.85 -39.04 59.10
C SER A 225 -25.27 -38.80 58.54
N GLY A 226 -25.36 -38.44 57.23
CA GLY A 226 -26.61 -38.28 56.51
C GLY A 226 -27.01 -36.83 56.19
N SER A 227 -28.02 -36.68 55.31
CA SER A 227 -28.39 -35.42 54.66
C SER A 227 -28.85 -34.28 55.59
N ASN A 228 -29.34 -34.60 56.80
CA ASN A 228 -29.90 -33.59 57.71
C ASN A 228 -28.82 -32.63 58.31
N VAL A 229 -27.61 -33.08 58.49
CA VAL A 229 -26.52 -32.23 59.05
C VAL A 229 -25.98 -31.31 57.97
N ALA A 230 -25.76 -31.81 56.78
CA ALA A 230 -25.33 -30.96 55.64
C ALA A 230 -26.37 -29.89 55.29
N ALA A 231 -27.68 -30.23 55.32
CA ALA A 231 -28.76 -29.28 55.08
C ALA A 231 -28.84 -28.16 56.12
N LYS A 232 -28.73 -28.49 57.42
CA LYS A 232 -28.71 -27.47 58.49
C LYS A 232 -27.50 -26.57 58.44
N VAL A 233 -26.34 -27.07 58.08
CA VAL A 233 -25.14 -26.26 57.92
C VAL A 233 -25.26 -25.35 56.68
N SER A 234 -25.82 -25.87 55.59
CA SER A 234 -26.09 -25.05 54.38
C SER A 234 -27.05 -23.90 54.66
N GLU A 235 -28.13 -24.12 55.47
CA GLU A 235 -29.06 -23.04 55.88
C GLU A 235 -28.37 -21.92 56.64
N LEU A 236 -27.35 -22.21 57.49
CA LEU A 236 -26.64 -21.21 58.25
C LEU A 236 -25.73 -20.31 57.39
N PHE A 237 -25.36 -20.75 56.19
CA PHE A 237 -24.50 -19.99 55.25
C PHE A 237 -25.28 -19.23 54.20
N MET A 238 -26.60 -19.46 54.06
CA MET A 238 -27.44 -18.79 53.08
C MET A 238 -28.13 -17.53 53.66
N HIS A 239 -27.87 -17.20 54.90
CA HIS A 239 -28.26 -15.97 55.61
C HIS A 239 -27.03 -15.13 55.95
#